data_864e9151a5e13f6297c37501f6231255
#
_entry.id   864e9151a5e13f6297c37501f6231255
#
_cell.length_a   1.000
_cell.length_b   1.000
_cell.length_c   1.000
_cell.angle_alpha   90.00
_cell.angle_beta   90.00
_cell.angle_gamma   90.00
#
_symmetry.space_group_name_H-M   'P 1'
#
loop_
_entity.id
_entity.type
_entity.pdbx_description
1 polymer ?
#
loop_
_entity_poly.entity_id
_entity_poly.type
_entity_poly.pdbx_seq_one_letter_code
_entity_poly.pdbx_strand_id
1 'polypeptide(L)'
;MTEKKIELMGGCLSALLTEKEIIARYELLQRVYDCVRKADFTAEEKEELKKALGKKNVASGVFFNILSGEPIFINLPKLDSVMNINDRMFHFVHTGNYADPDFALAYKRYQDSEGEVEELVRLNLKDLLEEFMEGAGYAIADESSGKLTFAGPDDKRLDFWIFPTIQGVELVEGMEGSVVIVPHAESPGPFIAFFQEKGKEADLAEIKVWVANMEQGTIDPFIGYPKDLAIYKQFNNPRMAMMVKTNWGRRME
;
A
#
# COMPACT_ATOMS: atom_id res chain seq x y z
N MET A 1 -4.38 -23.57 15.06
CA MET A 1 -5.31 -22.66 14.34
C MET A 1 -4.56 -21.83 13.33
N THR A 2 -3.42 -21.29 13.66
CA THR A 2 -2.52 -20.52 12.77
C THR A 2 -2.07 -21.30 11.54
N GLU A 3 -1.70 -22.60 11.69
CA GLU A 3 -1.29 -23.47 10.60
C GLU A 3 -2.33 -23.57 9.48
N LYS A 4 -3.61 -23.76 9.84
CA LYS A 4 -4.72 -23.80 8.86
C LYS A 4 -4.90 -22.48 8.10
N LYS A 5 -4.67 -21.33 8.77
CA LYS A 5 -4.73 -20.02 8.13
C LYS A 5 -3.55 -19.78 7.20
N ILE A 6 -2.36 -20.26 7.57
CA ILE A 6 -1.17 -20.25 6.70
C ILE A 6 -1.42 -21.12 5.46
N GLU A 7 -2.02 -22.31 5.61
CA GLU A 7 -2.42 -23.15 4.48
C GLU A 7 -3.43 -22.47 3.57
N LEU A 8 -4.43 -21.77 4.14
CA LEU A 8 -5.42 -21.01 3.37
C LEU A 8 -4.76 -19.88 2.56
N MET A 9 -3.89 -19.11 3.19
CA MET A 9 -3.09 -18.06 2.51
C MET A 9 -2.22 -18.68 1.42
N GLY A 10 -1.51 -19.76 1.71
CA GLY A 10 -0.68 -20.47 0.76
C GLY A 10 -1.47 -21.01 -0.43
N GLY A 11 -2.65 -21.56 -0.19
CA GLY A 11 -3.58 -22.01 -1.24
C GLY A 11 -4.06 -20.86 -2.13
N CYS A 12 -4.42 -19.72 -1.55
CA CYS A 12 -4.79 -18.51 -2.27
C CYS A 12 -3.66 -18.06 -3.23
N LEU A 13 -2.43 -17.97 -2.74
CA LEU A 13 -1.28 -17.55 -3.52
C LEU A 13 -0.87 -18.58 -4.59
N SER A 14 -0.94 -19.87 -4.26
CA SER A 14 -0.66 -20.93 -5.23
C SER A 14 -1.65 -20.91 -6.38
N ALA A 15 -2.94 -20.76 -6.09
CA ALA A 15 -3.98 -20.63 -7.12
C ALA A 15 -3.73 -19.44 -8.04
N LEU A 16 -3.45 -18.27 -7.46
CA LEU A 16 -3.13 -17.04 -8.21
C LEU A 16 -1.95 -17.25 -9.16
N LEU A 17 -0.85 -17.81 -8.65
CA LEU A 17 0.39 -17.97 -9.42
C LEU A 17 0.35 -19.12 -10.42
N THR A 18 -0.60 -20.04 -10.28
CA THR A 18 -0.89 -21.09 -11.26
C THR A 18 -1.78 -20.54 -12.37
N GLU A 19 -2.78 -19.72 -12.02
CA GLU A 19 -3.67 -19.10 -13.00
C GLU A 19 -2.94 -18.01 -13.84
N LYS A 20 -2.12 -17.19 -13.17
CA LYS A 20 -1.34 -16.12 -13.80
C LYS A 20 0.14 -16.52 -13.81
N GLU A 21 0.54 -17.30 -14.79
CA GLU A 21 1.93 -17.76 -14.94
C GLU A 21 2.95 -16.61 -14.98
N ILE A 22 2.54 -15.47 -15.54
CA ILE A 22 3.25 -14.18 -15.52
C ILE A 22 2.31 -13.13 -14.92
N ILE A 23 2.72 -12.49 -13.85
CA ILE A 23 1.93 -11.47 -13.16
C ILE A 23 2.74 -10.17 -12.99
N ALA A 24 2.12 -9.01 -13.17
CA ALA A 24 2.75 -7.74 -12.86
C ALA A 24 3.10 -7.68 -11.36
N ARG A 25 4.31 -7.24 -11.03
CA ARG A 25 4.81 -7.21 -9.63
C ARG A 25 3.88 -6.40 -8.73
N TYR A 26 3.34 -5.27 -9.24
CA TYR A 26 2.41 -4.44 -8.49
C TYR A 26 1.08 -5.16 -8.24
N GLU A 27 0.52 -5.87 -9.23
CA GLU A 27 -0.68 -6.68 -9.05
C GLU A 27 -0.43 -7.81 -8.05
N LEU A 28 0.71 -8.50 -8.13
CA LEU A 28 1.08 -9.54 -7.16
C LEU A 28 1.09 -8.98 -5.74
N LEU A 29 1.69 -7.82 -5.53
CA LEU A 29 1.71 -7.16 -4.23
C LEU A 29 0.29 -6.98 -3.67
N GLN A 30 -0.63 -6.44 -4.48
CA GLN A 30 -2.01 -6.20 -4.05
C GLN A 30 -2.77 -7.49 -3.75
N ARG A 31 -2.54 -8.53 -4.57
CA ARG A 31 -3.14 -9.86 -4.35
C ARG A 31 -2.58 -10.56 -3.11
N VAL A 32 -1.31 -10.36 -2.77
CA VAL A 32 -0.73 -10.87 -1.52
C VAL A 32 -1.42 -10.26 -0.30
N TYR A 33 -1.64 -8.95 -0.29
CA TYR A 33 -2.41 -8.29 0.78
C TYR A 33 -3.81 -8.88 0.90
N ASP A 34 -4.49 -9.11 -0.21
CA ASP A 34 -5.83 -9.72 -0.24
C ASP A 34 -5.83 -11.15 0.30
N CYS A 35 -4.84 -11.98 -0.06
CA CYS A 35 -4.71 -13.34 0.47
C CYS A 35 -4.44 -13.35 1.99
N VAL A 36 -3.65 -12.40 2.49
CA VAL A 36 -3.41 -12.25 3.93
C VAL A 36 -4.68 -11.81 4.65
N ARG A 37 -5.44 -10.86 4.10
CA ARG A 37 -6.72 -10.43 4.63
C ARG A 37 -7.72 -11.59 4.71
N LYS A 38 -7.86 -12.37 3.63
CA LYS A 38 -8.74 -13.54 3.57
C LYS A 38 -8.39 -14.65 4.56
N ALA A 39 -7.12 -14.74 4.97
CA ALA A 39 -6.69 -15.69 5.99
C ALA A 39 -7.13 -15.31 7.40
N ASP A 40 -7.52 -14.06 7.62
CA ASP A 40 -8.12 -13.55 8.86
C ASP A 40 -7.30 -13.87 10.13
N PHE A 41 -6.03 -13.49 10.11
CA PHE A 41 -5.14 -13.67 11.25
C PHE A 41 -5.52 -12.75 12.42
N THR A 42 -5.51 -13.30 13.65
CA THR A 42 -5.66 -12.47 14.86
C THR A 42 -4.45 -11.55 15.07
N ALA A 43 -4.58 -10.57 15.96
CA ALA A 43 -3.47 -9.66 16.28
C ALA A 43 -2.22 -10.42 16.77
N GLU A 44 -2.40 -11.43 17.64
CA GLU A 44 -1.32 -12.25 18.15
C GLU A 44 -0.66 -13.07 17.02
N GLU A 45 -1.47 -13.68 16.14
CA GLU A 45 -0.97 -14.43 14.98
C GLU A 45 -0.21 -13.52 14.02
N LYS A 46 -0.67 -12.28 13.78
CA LYS A 46 0.05 -11.30 12.97
C LYS A 46 1.40 -10.93 13.57
N GLU A 47 1.48 -10.73 14.89
CA GLU A 47 2.75 -10.42 15.56
C GLU A 47 3.76 -11.58 15.50
N GLU A 48 3.30 -12.82 15.62
CA GLU A 48 4.15 -14.01 15.44
C GLU A 48 4.68 -14.11 14.00
N LEU A 49 3.80 -13.88 13.01
CA LEU A 49 4.16 -13.89 11.59
C LEU A 49 5.13 -12.75 11.24
N LYS A 50 4.93 -11.54 11.75
CA LYS A 50 5.85 -10.41 11.57
C LYS A 50 7.25 -10.75 12.09
N LYS A 51 7.35 -11.38 13.26
CA LYS A 51 8.63 -11.84 13.83
C LYS A 51 9.28 -12.90 12.96
N ALA A 52 8.51 -13.91 12.52
CA ALA A 52 9.03 -15.00 11.66
C ALA A 52 9.52 -14.48 10.30
N LEU A 53 8.81 -13.50 9.72
CA LEU A 53 9.15 -12.87 8.45
C LEU A 53 10.24 -11.78 8.57
N GLY A 54 10.56 -11.31 9.78
CA GLY A 54 11.47 -10.19 10.01
C GLY A 54 10.96 -8.87 9.41
N LYS A 55 9.63 -8.69 9.33
CA LYS A 55 8.98 -7.52 8.72
C LYS A 55 7.92 -6.92 9.65
N LYS A 56 7.62 -5.64 9.44
CA LYS A 56 6.64 -4.91 10.25
C LYS A 56 5.19 -5.17 9.83
N ASN A 57 4.97 -5.66 8.63
CA ASN A 57 3.66 -6.01 8.10
C ASN A 57 3.70 -7.41 7.49
N VAL A 58 2.67 -8.22 7.74
CA VAL A 58 2.62 -9.63 7.30
C VAL A 58 2.60 -9.73 5.79
N ALA A 59 1.76 -8.95 5.09
CA ALA A 59 1.63 -9.02 3.64
C ALA A 59 2.93 -8.60 2.94
N SER A 60 3.56 -7.52 3.41
CA SER A 60 4.90 -7.11 2.95
C SER A 60 5.92 -8.23 3.15
N GLY A 61 5.90 -8.89 4.30
CA GLY A 61 6.81 -9.99 4.60
C GLY A 61 6.60 -11.20 3.67
N VAL A 62 5.35 -11.59 3.44
CA VAL A 62 4.99 -12.66 2.50
C VAL A 62 5.42 -12.29 1.07
N PHE A 63 5.17 -11.07 0.64
CA PHE A 63 5.57 -10.58 -0.68
C PHE A 63 7.08 -10.67 -0.90
N PHE A 64 7.88 -10.20 0.07
CA PHE A 64 9.35 -10.34 0.00
C PHE A 64 9.81 -11.79 0.02
N ASN A 65 9.16 -12.64 0.80
CA ASN A 65 9.46 -14.07 0.84
C ASN A 65 9.22 -14.72 -0.54
N ILE A 66 8.13 -14.34 -1.21
CA ILE A 66 7.86 -14.78 -2.58
C ILE A 66 8.97 -14.32 -3.54
N LEU A 67 9.41 -13.07 -3.48
CA LEU A 67 10.44 -12.53 -4.37
C LEU A 67 11.83 -13.08 -4.10
N SER A 68 12.20 -13.31 -2.84
CA SER A 68 13.52 -13.84 -2.47
C SER A 68 13.70 -15.32 -2.80
N GLY A 69 12.60 -16.03 -3.08
CA GLY A 69 12.62 -17.47 -3.30
C GLY A 69 12.95 -18.29 -2.04
N GLU A 70 12.99 -17.64 -0.87
CA GLU A 70 13.15 -18.33 0.41
C GLU A 70 11.80 -18.91 0.86
N PRO A 71 11.61 -20.23 0.90
CA PRO A 71 10.30 -20.82 1.17
C PRO A 71 10.05 -20.88 2.68
N ILE A 72 9.67 -19.75 3.30
CA ILE A 72 9.22 -19.79 4.70
C ILE A 72 7.78 -20.33 4.78
N PHE A 73 6.90 -19.89 3.89
CA PHE A 73 5.49 -20.33 3.88
C PHE A 73 5.06 -20.94 2.55
N ILE A 74 5.70 -20.59 1.43
CA ILE A 74 5.28 -21.00 0.09
C ILE A 74 6.51 -21.30 -0.74
N ASN A 75 6.65 -22.56 -1.12
CA ASN A 75 7.73 -22.98 -2.00
C ASN A 75 7.29 -22.84 -3.47
N LEU A 76 7.39 -21.64 -4.00
CA LEU A 76 7.10 -21.35 -5.41
C LEU A 76 8.35 -20.75 -6.05
N PRO A 77 9.03 -21.45 -6.95
CA PRO A 77 10.16 -20.89 -7.69
C PRO A 77 9.71 -19.70 -8.52
N LYS A 78 10.41 -18.57 -8.41
CA LYS A 78 10.05 -17.32 -9.05
C LYS A 78 11.26 -16.68 -9.72
N LEU A 79 10.96 -16.06 -10.85
CA LEU A 79 11.89 -15.21 -11.55
C LEU A 79 11.28 -13.80 -11.64
N ASP A 80 12.10 -12.78 -11.44
CA ASP A 80 11.73 -11.38 -11.66
C ASP A 80 12.33 -10.94 -13.00
N SER A 81 11.50 -10.43 -13.89
CA SER A 81 11.91 -9.92 -15.19
C SER A 81 11.43 -8.48 -15.37
N VAL A 82 12.30 -7.66 -15.94
CA VAL A 82 12.02 -6.25 -16.21
C VAL A 82 11.90 -6.06 -17.71
N MET A 83 10.74 -5.55 -18.15
CA MET A 83 10.45 -5.29 -19.55
C MET A 83 10.24 -3.80 -19.79
N ASN A 84 10.80 -3.27 -20.89
CA ASN A 84 10.46 -1.92 -21.34
C ASN A 84 9.22 -2.01 -22.23
N ILE A 85 8.13 -1.38 -21.79
CA ILE A 85 6.87 -1.32 -22.52
C ILE A 85 6.47 0.16 -22.61
N ASN A 86 6.42 0.70 -23.82
CA ASN A 86 6.08 2.12 -24.07
C ASN A 86 6.95 3.10 -23.26
N ASP A 87 8.26 2.90 -23.26
CA ASP A 87 9.26 3.69 -22.53
C ASP A 87 9.11 3.68 -21.00
N ARG A 88 8.39 2.70 -20.45
CA ARG A 88 8.29 2.45 -19.04
C ARG A 88 8.82 1.07 -18.68
N MET A 89 9.50 0.98 -17.54
CA MET A 89 10.01 -0.28 -17.02
C MET A 89 8.91 -0.95 -16.19
N PHE A 90 8.49 -2.14 -16.62
CA PHE A 90 7.55 -2.98 -15.87
C PHE A 90 8.24 -4.20 -15.31
N HIS A 91 7.96 -4.49 -14.05
CA HIS A 91 8.42 -5.67 -13.36
C HIS A 91 7.36 -6.76 -13.39
N PHE A 92 7.77 -7.97 -13.78
CA PHE A 92 6.92 -9.14 -13.82
C PHE A 92 7.54 -10.26 -12.99
N VAL A 93 6.69 -10.97 -12.25
CA VAL A 93 7.05 -12.19 -11.52
C VAL A 93 6.45 -13.37 -12.27
N HIS A 94 7.24 -14.41 -12.49
CA HIS A 94 6.83 -15.57 -13.26
C HIS A 94 7.53 -16.85 -12.77
N THR A 95 7.05 -18.03 -13.22
CA THR A 95 7.53 -19.34 -12.76
C THR A 95 8.32 -20.10 -13.80
N GLY A 96 8.48 -19.59 -15.02
CA GLY A 96 9.13 -20.29 -16.13
C GLY A 96 9.91 -19.35 -17.05
N ASN A 97 10.39 -19.90 -18.15
CA ASN A 97 11.06 -19.17 -19.22
C ASN A 97 10.02 -18.74 -20.25
N TYR A 98 9.85 -17.45 -20.42
CA TYR A 98 8.89 -16.82 -21.33
C TYR A 98 9.61 -15.89 -22.30
N ALA A 99 9.00 -15.66 -23.47
CA ALA A 99 9.50 -14.74 -24.48
C ALA A 99 8.78 -13.37 -24.38
N ASP A 100 9.34 -12.34 -25.01
CA ASP A 100 8.78 -10.98 -25.00
C ASP A 100 7.28 -10.90 -25.32
N PRO A 101 6.71 -11.66 -26.29
CA PRO A 101 5.26 -11.65 -26.54
C PRO A 101 4.42 -12.10 -25.36
N ASP A 102 4.92 -13.00 -24.51
CA ASP A 102 4.20 -13.49 -23.33
C ASP A 102 4.07 -12.39 -22.29
N PHE A 103 5.14 -11.60 -22.10
CA PHE A 103 5.13 -10.43 -21.21
C PHE A 103 4.22 -9.32 -21.75
N ALA A 104 4.19 -9.09 -23.07
CA ALA A 104 3.26 -8.14 -23.67
C ALA A 104 1.79 -8.54 -23.43
N LEU A 105 1.48 -9.84 -23.53
CA LEU A 105 0.15 -10.37 -23.22
C LEU A 105 -0.16 -10.24 -21.72
N ALA A 106 0.80 -10.51 -20.84
CA ALA A 106 0.64 -10.33 -19.40
C ALA A 106 0.39 -8.85 -19.04
N TYR A 107 1.08 -7.93 -19.71
CA TYR A 107 0.84 -6.50 -19.55
C TYR A 107 -0.58 -6.09 -19.96
N LYS A 108 -1.05 -6.59 -21.11
CA LYS A 108 -2.42 -6.32 -21.53
C LYS A 108 -3.45 -6.83 -20.54
N ARG A 109 -3.27 -8.05 -20.01
CA ARG A 109 -4.15 -8.60 -18.95
C ARG A 109 -4.15 -7.74 -17.69
N TYR A 110 -2.97 -7.22 -17.31
CA TYR A 110 -2.86 -6.28 -16.20
C TYR A 110 -3.65 -4.99 -16.45
N GLN A 111 -3.53 -4.40 -17.66
CA GLN A 111 -4.32 -3.22 -18.03
C GLN A 111 -5.83 -3.50 -18.02
N ASP A 112 -6.25 -4.65 -18.53
CA ASP A 112 -7.66 -5.06 -18.54
C ASP A 112 -8.23 -5.26 -17.10
N SER A 113 -7.36 -5.54 -16.12
CA SER A 113 -7.72 -5.71 -14.71
C SER A 113 -7.44 -4.47 -13.84
N GLU A 114 -7.07 -3.34 -14.41
CA GLU A 114 -6.64 -2.14 -13.67
C GLU A 114 -7.66 -1.68 -12.62
N GLY A 115 -8.95 -1.63 -13.00
CA GLY A 115 -10.00 -1.24 -12.05
C GLY A 115 -10.16 -2.21 -10.87
N GLU A 116 -9.98 -3.51 -11.09
CA GLU A 116 -9.99 -4.50 -10.01
C GLU A 116 -8.77 -4.33 -9.09
N VAL A 117 -7.60 -4.07 -9.68
CA VAL A 117 -6.38 -3.81 -8.92
C VAL A 117 -6.50 -2.53 -8.09
N GLU A 118 -7.08 -1.47 -8.65
CA GLU A 118 -7.32 -0.22 -7.92
C GLU A 118 -8.25 -0.42 -6.71
N GLU A 119 -9.28 -1.25 -6.85
CA GLU A 119 -10.15 -1.57 -5.71
C GLU A 119 -9.40 -2.35 -4.63
N LEU A 120 -8.55 -3.32 -5.02
CA LEU A 120 -7.67 -3.99 -4.06
C LEU A 120 -6.72 -3.00 -3.38
N VAL A 121 -6.18 -2.02 -4.10
CA VAL A 121 -5.35 -0.97 -3.51
C VAL A 121 -6.10 -0.19 -2.43
N ARG A 122 -7.36 0.20 -2.69
CA ARG A 122 -8.18 0.92 -1.69
C ARG A 122 -8.37 0.10 -0.42
N LEU A 123 -8.75 -1.17 -0.56
CA LEU A 123 -8.95 -2.08 0.56
C LEU A 123 -7.65 -2.32 1.34
N ASN A 124 -6.53 -2.53 0.65
CA ASN A 124 -5.24 -2.80 1.26
C ASN A 124 -4.66 -1.55 1.95
N LEU A 125 -4.88 -0.36 1.37
CA LEU A 125 -4.53 0.91 2.00
C LEU A 125 -5.34 1.14 3.28
N LYS A 126 -6.63 0.80 3.25
CA LYS A 126 -7.49 0.86 4.43
C LYS A 126 -6.90 -0.01 5.55
N ASP A 127 -6.67 -1.30 5.28
CA ASP A 127 -6.13 -2.24 6.27
C ASP A 127 -4.78 -1.76 6.85
N LEU A 128 -3.89 -1.25 5.98
CA LEU A 128 -2.59 -0.74 6.40
C LEU A 128 -2.72 0.55 7.24
N LEU A 129 -3.65 1.43 6.87
CA LEU A 129 -3.94 2.65 7.61
C LEU A 129 -4.54 2.34 8.98
N GLU A 130 -5.47 1.39 9.07
CA GLU A 130 -6.04 0.93 10.33
C GLU A 130 -4.95 0.42 11.28
N GLU A 131 -4.10 -0.49 10.82
CA GLU A 131 -2.99 -1.02 11.61
C GLU A 131 -2.03 0.10 12.07
N PHE A 132 -1.75 1.06 11.21
CA PHE A 132 -0.90 2.21 11.54
C PHE A 132 -1.55 3.13 12.59
N MET A 133 -2.82 3.44 12.43
CA MET A 133 -3.56 4.34 13.33
C MET A 133 -3.83 3.70 14.68
N GLU A 134 -4.13 2.39 14.73
CA GLU A 134 -4.21 1.63 15.98
C GLU A 134 -2.90 1.69 16.76
N GLY A 135 -1.75 1.53 16.09
CA GLY A 135 -0.43 1.70 16.68
C GLY A 135 -0.18 3.11 17.24
N ALA A 136 -0.89 4.12 16.74
CA ALA A 136 -0.88 5.50 17.24
C ALA A 136 -1.94 5.75 18.33
N GLY A 137 -2.81 4.77 18.65
CA GLY A 137 -3.85 4.85 19.67
C GLY A 137 -5.15 5.46 19.15
N TYR A 138 -5.41 5.37 17.85
CA TYR A 138 -6.66 5.78 17.19
C TYR A 138 -7.47 4.55 16.79
N ALA A 139 -8.81 4.68 16.77
CA ALA A 139 -9.72 3.66 16.29
C ALA A 139 -10.68 4.24 15.25
N ILE A 140 -11.20 3.43 14.33
CA ILE A 140 -12.22 3.86 13.38
C ILE A 140 -13.47 4.29 14.15
N ALA A 141 -13.93 5.50 13.88
CA ALA A 141 -15.17 6.08 14.43
C ALA A 141 -16.30 6.11 13.39
N ASP A 142 -15.97 6.28 12.12
CA ASP A 142 -16.94 6.32 11.03
C ASP A 142 -16.27 5.91 9.71
N GLU A 143 -17.06 5.29 8.85
CA GLU A 143 -16.68 4.93 7.48
C GLU A 143 -17.81 5.32 6.53
N SER A 144 -17.49 6.18 5.60
CA SER A 144 -18.39 6.60 4.54
C SER A 144 -17.67 6.58 3.20
N SER A 145 -18.40 6.69 2.12
CA SER A 145 -17.92 6.53 0.73
C SER A 145 -16.55 7.16 0.46
N GLY A 146 -15.47 6.37 0.57
CA GLY A 146 -14.09 6.81 0.31
C GLY A 146 -13.40 7.58 1.45
N LYS A 147 -14.11 7.82 2.57
CA LYS A 147 -13.63 8.55 3.74
C LYS A 147 -13.64 7.65 4.97
N LEU A 148 -12.56 7.67 5.74
CA LEU A 148 -12.45 7.07 7.07
C LEU A 148 -12.23 8.16 8.11
N THR A 149 -12.99 8.11 9.20
CA THR A 149 -12.80 8.98 10.36
C THR A 149 -12.23 8.15 11.50
N PHE A 150 -11.09 8.54 12.02
CA PHE A 150 -10.49 7.95 13.20
C PHE A 150 -10.71 8.85 14.42
N ALA A 151 -11.05 8.24 15.56
CA ALA A 151 -11.08 8.89 16.86
C ALA A 151 -9.86 8.45 17.67
N GLY A 152 -9.17 9.43 18.23
CA GLY A 152 -8.00 9.22 19.06
C GLY A 152 -8.22 9.60 20.51
N PRO A 153 -7.17 9.61 21.35
CA PRO A 153 -7.21 10.13 22.69
C PRO A 153 -7.73 11.59 22.69
N ASP A 154 -8.47 11.94 23.73
CA ASP A 154 -9.05 13.29 23.93
C ASP A 154 -10.09 13.68 22.85
N ASP A 155 -10.86 12.71 22.32
CA ASP A 155 -11.90 12.90 21.30
C ASP A 155 -11.39 13.58 20.00
N LYS A 156 -10.11 13.55 19.75
CA LYS A 156 -9.52 14.04 18.50
C LYS A 156 -9.97 13.19 17.34
N ARG A 157 -10.48 13.82 16.30
CA ARG A 157 -10.91 13.15 15.06
C ARG A 157 -10.01 13.53 13.91
N LEU A 158 -9.72 12.53 13.08
CA LEU A 158 -8.91 12.66 11.87
C LEU A 158 -9.65 12.02 10.71
N ASP A 159 -9.84 12.79 9.66
CA ASP A 159 -10.49 12.35 8.43
C ASP A 159 -9.46 11.97 7.38
N PHE A 160 -9.63 10.79 6.79
CA PHE A 160 -8.76 10.25 5.74
C PHE A 160 -9.57 9.97 4.49
N TRP A 161 -8.99 10.33 3.33
CA TRP A 161 -9.51 9.99 2.01
C TRP A 161 -8.53 9.05 1.33
N ILE A 162 -9.03 7.91 0.88
CA ILE A 162 -8.20 6.84 0.29
C ILE A 162 -8.30 6.90 -1.23
N PHE A 163 -7.15 7.07 -1.89
CA PHE A 163 -7.06 7.04 -3.34
C PHE A 163 -6.05 5.99 -3.80
N PRO A 164 -6.33 5.25 -4.90
CA PRO A 164 -5.43 4.22 -5.40
C PRO A 164 -4.17 4.80 -6.05
N THR A 165 -4.20 6.07 -6.46
CA THR A 165 -3.06 6.79 -7.04
C THR A 165 -3.11 8.27 -6.68
N ILE A 166 -1.95 8.94 -6.66
CA ILE A 166 -1.90 10.40 -6.46
C ILE A 166 -2.52 11.16 -7.63
N GLN A 167 -2.45 10.61 -8.85
CA GLN A 167 -3.03 11.23 -10.04
C GLN A 167 -4.56 11.20 -10.02
N GLY A 168 -5.16 10.20 -9.37
CA GLY A 168 -6.61 10.10 -9.19
C GLY A 168 -7.18 10.96 -8.06
N VAL A 169 -6.35 11.76 -7.38
CA VAL A 169 -6.83 12.64 -6.31
C VAL A 169 -7.55 13.83 -6.90
N GLU A 170 -8.85 13.93 -6.62
CA GLU A 170 -9.66 15.10 -6.88
C GLU A 170 -9.95 15.77 -5.54
N LEU A 171 -9.65 17.09 -5.46
CA LEU A 171 -9.96 17.89 -4.29
C LEU A 171 -11.44 18.30 -4.36
N VAL A 172 -12.22 17.86 -3.38
CA VAL A 172 -13.66 18.12 -3.33
C VAL A 172 -14.05 18.79 -2.01
N GLU A 173 -15.21 19.40 -1.98
CA GLU A 173 -15.79 19.99 -0.78
C GLU A 173 -15.87 18.95 0.36
N GLY A 174 -15.50 19.32 1.56
CA GLY A 174 -15.48 18.46 2.74
C GLY A 174 -14.14 17.75 2.99
N MET A 175 -13.11 18.05 2.18
CA MET A 175 -11.75 17.54 2.40
C MET A 175 -10.88 18.49 3.24
N GLU A 176 -11.37 19.64 3.64
CA GLU A 176 -10.61 20.65 4.37
C GLU A 176 -10.07 20.08 5.70
N GLY A 177 -8.79 20.29 5.93
CA GLY A 177 -8.09 19.82 7.13
C GLY A 177 -7.83 18.32 7.19
N SER A 178 -8.30 17.54 6.19
CA SER A 178 -8.18 16.09 6.14
C SER A 178 -6.82 15.60 5.62
N VAL A 179 -6.67 14.29 5.61
CA VAL A 179 -5.51 13.59 5.05
C VAL A 179 -5.94 12.80 3.82
N VAL A 180 -5.23 12.98 2.73
CA VAL A 180 -5.27 12.11 1.56
C VAL A 180 -4.20 11.04 1.72
N ILE A 181 -4.56 9.75 1.66
CA ILE A 181 -3.61 8.66 1.65
C ILE A 181 -3.57 7.98 0.28
N VAL A 182 -2.36 7.78 -0.24
CA VAL A 182 -2.09 7.16 -1.53
C VAL A 182 -0.93 6.16 -1.40
N PRO A 183 -0.83 5.15 -2.28
CA PRO A 183 0.36 4.31 -2.33
C PRO A 183 1.54 5.10 -2.90
N HIS A 184 2.77 4.62 -2.61
CA HIS A 184 3.96 5.15 -3.27
C HIS A 184 3.91 4.84 -4.77
N ALA A 185 4.50 5.73 -5.57
CA ALA A 185 4.71 5.52 -7.00
C ALA A 185 6.16 5.06 -7.25
N GLU A 186 6.40 4.46 -8.41
CA GLU A 186 7.74 4.03 -8.84
C GLU A 186 8.74 5.20 -8.97
N SER A 187 8.21 6.42 -9.15
CA SER A 187 9.00 7.64 -9.26
C SER A 187 8.32 8.81 -8.56
N PRO A 188 9.03 9.88 -8.19
CA PRO A 188 8.45 11.09 -7.62
C PRO A 188 7.64 11.92 -8.63
N GLY A 189 7.74 11.64 -9.93
CA GLY A 189 7.10 12.42 -10.99
C GLY A 189 5.60 12.68 -10.79
N PRO A 190 4.78 11.66 -10.52
CA PRO A 190 3.35 11.83 -10.26
C PRO A 190 3.04 12.78 -9.09
N PHE A 191 3.82 12.72 -8.00
CA PHE A 191 3.67 13.62 -6.85
C PHE A 191 4.06 15.04 -7.20
N ILE A 192 5.17 15.22 -7.94
CA ILE A 192 5.60 16.54 -8.41
C ILE A 192 4.51 17.17 -9.28
N ALA A 193 3.96 16.42 -10.23
CA ALA A 193 2.87 16.89 -11.10
C ALA A 193 1.63 17.29 -10.29
N PHE A 194 1.19 16.44 -9.35
CA PHE A 194 0.06 16.76 -8.46
C PHE A 194 0.28 18.05 -7.70
N PHE A 195 1.43 18.23 -7.06
CA PHE A 195 1.69 19.45 -6.28
C PHE A 195 1.93 20.68 -7.14
N GLN A 196 2.41 20.55 -8.38
CA GLN A 196 2.48 21.65 -9.32
C GLN A 196 1.09 22.11 -9.75
N GLU A 197 0.16 21.19 -9.97
CA GLU A 197 -1.21 21.48 -10.42
C GLU A 197 -2.12 21.90 -9.27
N LYS A 198 -2.18 21.11 -8.19
CA LYS A 198 -3.17 21.22 -7.11
C LYS A 198 -2.58 21.66 -5.75
N GLY A 199 -1.26 21.79 -5.65
CA GLY A 199 -0.59 22.03 -4.37
C GLY A 199 -1.02 23.32 -3.68
N LYS A 200 -1.37 24.37 -4.44
CA LYS A 200 -1.84 25.64 -3.89
C LYS A 200 -3.24 25.53 -3.28
N GLU A 201 -4.11 24.77 -3.94
CA GLU A 201 -5.46 24.47 -3.48
C GLU A 201 -5.43 23.57 -2.25
N ALA A 202 -4.62 22.50 -2.28
CA ALA A 202 -4.42 21.60 -1.15
C ALA A 202 -3.85 22.32 0.08
N ASP A 203 -2.93 23.28 -0.11
CA ASP A 203 -2.36 24.09 0.97
C ASP A 203 -3.40 25.03 1.60
N LEU A 204 -4.21 25.68 0.78
CA LEU A 204 -5.29 26.56 1.25
C LEU A 204 -6.37 25.78 2.01
N ALA A 205 -6.67 24.56 1.58
CA ALA A 205 -7.62 23.67 2.25
C ALA A 205 -6.99 22.88 3.41
N GLU A 206 -5.71 23.12 3.75
CA GLU A 206 -4.97 22.40 4.79
C GLU A 206 -4.93 20.86 4.62
N ILE A 207 -5.06 20.39 3.37
CA ILE A 207 -5.02 18.96 3.04
C ILE A 207 -3.58 18.44 3.12
N LYS A 208 -3.40 17.30 3.77
CA LYS A 208 -2.11 16.62 3.89
C LYS A 208 -2.11 15.38 3.03
N VAL A 209 -0.99 15.08 2.40
CA VAL A 209 -0.81 13.84 1.64
C VAL A 209 0.10 12.91 2.42
N TRP A 210 -0.40 11.72 2.73
CA TRP A 210 0.37 10.62 3.29
C TRP A 210 0.64 9.58 2.22
N VAL A 211 1.82 8.97 2.28
CA VAL A 211 2.22 7.95 1.32
C VAL A 211 2.44 6.63 2.00
N ALA A 212 1.74 5.61 1.51
CA ALA A 212 1.90 4.24 1.96
C ALA A 212 2.93 3.52 1.07
N ASN A 213 4.04 3.08 1.65
CA ASN A 213 4.94 2.15 0.99
C ASN A 213 4.41 0.73 1.17
N MET A 214 3.60 0.28 0.21
CA MET A 214 2.95 -1.03 0.27
C MET A 214 3.95 -2.19 0.28
N GLU A 215 5.09 -2.07 -0.42
CA GLU A 215 6.13 -3.10 -0.39
C GLU A 215 6.78 -3.24 0.99
N GLN A 216 6.95 -2.16 1.72
CA GLN A 216 7.53 -2.18 3.07
C GLN A 216 6.48 -2.33 4.18
N GLY A 217 5.20 -2.21 3.86
CA GLY A 217 4.12 -2.18 4.83
C GLY A 217 4.24 -1.02 5.82
N THR A 218 4.60 0.16 5.33
CA THR A 218 4.81 1.37 6.14
C THR A 218 4.06 2.56 5.57
N ILE A 219 3.67 3.49 6.44
CA ILE A 219 3.07 4.76 6.04
C ILE A 219 4.03 5.89 6.41
N ASP A 220 4.20 6.82 5.47
CA ASP A 220 4.90 8.08 5.67
C ASP A 220 3.85 9.19 5.88
N PRO A 221 3.61 9.64 7.14
CA PRO A 221 2.49 10.48 7.48
C PRO A 221 2.66 11.94 7.09
N PHE A 222 3.64 12.28 6.31
CA PHE A 222 3.80 13.63 5.83
C PHE A 222 4.56 13.69 4.53
N ILE A 223 3.91 14.23 3.52
CA ILE A 223 4.59 14.84 2.41
C ILE A 223 4.27 16.31 2.47
N GLY A 224 5.28 17.09 2.85
CA GLY A 224 5.23 18.54 2.78
C GLY A 224 5.17 19.02 1.34
N TYR A 225 5.15 20.31 1.21
CA TYR A 225 5.20 21.02 -0.07
C TYR A 225 6.43 20.58 -0.91
N PRO A 226 6.34 20.49 -2.23
CA PRO A 226 7.42 19.97 -3.09
C PRO A 226 8.71 20.81 -3.11
N LYS A 227 8.83 21.81 -2.25
CA LYS A 227 10.09 22.55 -2.07
C LYS A 227 11.24 21.66 -1.57
N ASP A 228 10.90 20.54 -0.93
CA ASP A 228 11.89 19.59 -0.45
C ASP A 228 11.71 18.22 -1.11
N LEU A 229 12.24 18.08 -2.30
CA LEU A 229 12.27 16.79 -3.01
C LEU A 229 13.04 15.69 -2.26
N ALA A 230 13.81 16.04 -1.21
CA ALA A 230 14.49 15.06 -0.36
C ALA A 230 13.50 14.22 0.45
N ILE A 231 12.27 14.71 0.70
CA ILE A 231 11.19 13.97 1.36
C ILE A 231 10.89 12.67 0.62
N TYR A 232 10.93 12.64 -0.70
CA TYR A 232 10.68 11.44 -1.51
C TYR A 232 11.70 10.32 -1.29
N LYS A 233 12.83 10.60 -0.65
CA LYS A 233 13.84 9.61 -0.26
C LYS A 233 13.59 9.00 1.12
N GLN A 234 12.65 9.53 1.89
CA GLN A 234 12.41 9.19 3.30
C GLN A 234 11.14 8.37 3.55
N PHE A 235 10.51 7.81 2.51
CA PHE A 235 9.24 7.05 2.63
C PHE A 235 9.29 5.82 3.57
N ASN A 236 10.46 5.47 4.08
CA ASN A 236 10.68 4.33 4.96
C ASN A 236 11.00 4.71 6.42
N ASN A 237 10.60 5.88 6.91
CA ASN A 237 10.93 6.28 8.26
C ASN A 237 10.11 5.51 9.32
N PRO A 238 10.75 4.71 10.18
CA PRO A 238 10.06 3.83 11.14
C PRO A 238 9.47 4.54 12.37
N ARG A 239 9.66 5.86 12.54
CA ARG A 239 9.21 6.60 13.74
C ARG A 239 7.91 7.35 13.54
N MET A 240 7.20 7.10 12.48
CA MET A 240 6.11 7.94 11.99
C MET A 240 4.83 7.88 12.84
N ALA A 241 4.51 6.74 13.46
CA ALA A 241 3.36 6.66 14.37
C ALA A 241 3.46 7.63 15.56
N MET A 242 4.69 7.91 16.03
CA MET A 242 4.92 8.94 17.06
C MET A 242 4.73 10.36 16.52
N MET A 243 5.03 10.59 15.24
CA MET A 243 4.85 11.91 14.61
C MET A 243 3.37 12.28 14.46
N VAL A 244 2.47 11.31 14.27
CA VAL A 244 1.02 11.56 14.26
C VAL A 244 0.60 12.24 15.55
N LYS A 245 0.96 11.67 16.71
CA LYS A 245 0.63 12.26 18.02
C LYS A 245 1.21 13.66 18.19
N THR A 246 2.44 13.88 17.73
CA THR A 246 3.15 15.15 17.88
C THR A 246 2.63 16.23 16.94
N ASN A 247 2.42 15.91 15.67
CA ASN A 247 1.99 16.90 14.67
C ASN A 247 0.54 17.34 14.86
N TRP A 248 -0.35 16.43 15.24
CA TRP A 248 -1.74 16.75 15.53
C TRP A 248 -1.93 17.45 16.87
N GLY A 249 -1.05 17.17 17.87
CA GLY A 249 -1.08 17.84 19.16
C GLY A 249 -0.69 19.32 19.12
N ARG A 250 0.09 19.76 18.10
CA ARG A 250 0.55 21.16 17.98
C ARG A 250 -0.43 22.10 17.30
N ARG A 251 -1.43 21.58 16.57
CA ARG A 251 -2.42 22.42 15.84
C ARG A 251 -3.66 22.78 16.65
N MET A 252 -3.75 22.36 17.89
CA MET A 252 -4.93 22.63 18.75
C MET A 252 -4.62 23.64 19.87
N GLU A 253 -3.47 24.32 19.77
CA GLU A 253 -3.16 25.54 20.50
C GLU A 253 -3.36 26.75 19.57
#